data_f19daeba0e29fdfaf296ddbe8093c2ad
#
_entry.id   f19daeba0e29fdfaf296ddbe8093c2ad
#
_cell.length_a   1.000
_cell.length_b   1.000
_cell.length_c   1.000
_cell.angle_alpha   90.00
_cell.angle_beta   90.00
_cell.angle_gamma   90.00
#
_symmetry.space_group_name_H-M   'P 1'
#
loop_
_entity.id
_entity.type
_entity.pdbx_description
1 polymer ?
#
loop_
_entity_poly.entity_id
_entity_poly.type
_entity_poly.pdbx_seq_one_letter_code
_entity_poly.pdbx_strand_id
1 'polypeptide(L)'
;MQISYHGHSVVKIQTNAHTILIDPFITGNGQTDLVASEEKVDIILLTHGHNDHLGDTVDLAKRNGATVIATFELANYIESFGINVHAMGIGGAYDFEFGRVKFTQAFHSNSYTTESGEIIYGGMPAGVLLTLQDKTIYHAGDTALFGDMKLIGDRNDIDVAFLPIGDNFTMGPEDAAYAVQLLKPQIVVPVHYNTFPPIKQDPQIFKNLVGTAEVQVLKAGDSVQWNRD
;
A
#
# COMPACT_ATOMS: atom_id res chain seq x y z
N MET A 1 -5.84 -7.98 -15.72
CA MET A 1 -5.28 -7.14 -14.66
C MET A 1 -3.94 -7.72 -14.22
N GLN A 2 -2.92 -6.89 -14.04
CA GLN A 2 -1.62 -7.26 -13.51
C GLN A 2 -1.38 -6.48 -12.21
N ILE A 3 -0.89 -7.15 -11.18
CA ILE A 3 -0.52 -6.55 -9.89
C ILE A 3 0.94 -6.87 -9.68
N SER A 4 1.79 -5.85 -9.52
CA SER A 4 3.23 -6.00 -9.38
C SER A 4 3.75 -5.25 -8.15
N TYR A 5 4.81 -5.80 -7.57
CA TYR A 5 5.54 -5.22 -6.45
C TYR A 5 6.79 -4.51 -6.96
N HIS A 6 7.11 -3.34 -6.42
CA HIS A 6 8.21 -2.52 -6.91
C HIS A 6 9.17 -2.04 -5.81
N GLY A 7 9.31 -2.84 -4.76
CA GLY A 7 10.19 -2.53 -3.63
C GLY A 7 9.49 -1.72 -2.53
N HIS A 8 9.92 -1.88 -1.30
CA HIS A 8 9.36 -1.27 -0.09
C HIS A 8 7.86 -1.56 0.07
N SER A 9 6.99 -0.57 -0.14
CA SER A 9 5.53 -0.71 -0.11
C SER A 9 4.88 -0.36 -1.46
N VAL A 10 5.69 -0.17 -2.51
CA VAL A 10 5.19 0.25 -3.83
C VAL A 10 4.50 -0.90 -4.54
N VAL A 11 3.20 -0.73 -4.81
CA VAL A 11 2.41 -1.67 -5.60
C VAL A 11 1.84 -0.97 -6.82
N LYS A 12 2.04 -1.58 -8.00
CA LYS A 12 1.50 -1.10 -9.27
C LYS A 12 0.43 -2.05 -9.77
N ILE A 13 -0.71 -1.50 -10.15
CA ILE A 13 -1.82 -2.27 -10.69
C ILE A 13 -2.14 -1.72 -12.08
N GLN A 14 -2.07 -2.60 -13.07
CA GLN A 14 -2.37 -2.26 -14.46
C GLN A 14 -3.60 -3.03 -14.93
N THR A 15 -4.58 -2.28 -15.40
CA THR A 15 -5.74 -2.79 -16.13
C THR A 15 -5.64 -2.40 -17.60
N ASN A 16 -6.62 -2.77 -18.42
CA ASN A 16 -6.66 -2.31 -19.81
C ASN A 16 -6.91 -0.80 -19.95
N ALA A 17 -7.46 -0.16 -18.90
CA ALA A 17 -7.89 1.24 -18.94
C ALA A 17 -7.08 2.15 -18.01
N HIS A 18 -6.57 1.62 -16.90
CA HIS A 18 -5.95 2.44 -15.85
C HIS A 18 -4.67 1.82 -15.31
N THR A 19 -3.74 2.70 -14.93
CA THR A 19 -2.57 2.38 -14.12
C THR A 19 -2.73 3.05 -12.75
N ILE A 20 -2.65 2.25 -11.69
CA ILE A 20 -2.79 2.67 -10.29
C ILE A 20 -1.47 2.41 -9.58
N LEU A 21 -0.97 3.37 -8.83
CA LEU A 21 0.16 3.19 -7.91
C LEU A 21 -0.33 3.34 -6.47
N ILE A 22 0.14 2.47 -5.59
CA ILE A 22 -0.04 2.58 -4.14
C ILE A 22 1.31 2.93 -3.55
N ASP A 23 1.36 3.98 -2.72
CA ASP A 23 2.53 4.46 -1.98
C ASP A 23 3.80 4.57 -2.85
N PRO A 24 3.85 5.49 -3.84
CA PRO A 24 4.88 5.52 -4.87
C PRO A 24 6.20 6.12 -4.38
N PHE A 25 6.84 5.47 -3.41
CA PHE A 25 8.20 5.78 -3.01
C PHE A 25 9.19 5.16 -4.00
N ILE A 26 9.56 5.92 -5.03
CA ILE A 26 10.45 5.51 -6.12
C ILE A 26 11.83 6.15 -5.94
N THR A 27 11.90 7.48 -5.89
CA THR A 27 13.15 8.18 -5.68
C THR A 27 13.66 7.95 -4.25
N GLY A 28 14.90 7.46 -4.14
CA GLY A 28 15.50 7.10 -2.85
C GLY A 28 15.20 5.67 -2.36
N ASN A 29 14.35 4.92 -3.06
CA ASN A 29 14.10 3.51 -2.80
C ASN A 29 15.17 2.65 -3.48
N GLY A 30 16.13 2.16 -2.72
CA GLY A 30 17.22 1.33 -3.27
C GLY A 30 16.80 -0.05 -3.77
N GLN A 31 15.54 -0.44 -3.60
CA GLN A 31 15.02 -1.73 -4.04
C GLN A 31 14.15 -1.64 -5.30
N THR A 32 13.70 -0.43 -5.69
CA THR A 32 12.77 -0.29 -6.82
C THR A 32 13.44 -0.53 -8.17
N ASP A 33 12.67 -1.07 -9.10
CA ASP A 33 12.99 -1.17 -10.53
C ASP A 33 12.35 -0.05 -11.36
N LEU A 34 11.52 0.82 -10.72
CA LEU A 34 10.85 1.93 -11.39
C LEU A 34 11.76 3.15 -11.50
N VAL A 35 11.49 3.95 -12.53
CA VAL A 35 12.08 5.28 -12.74
C VAL A 35 10.95 6.31 -12.69
N ALA A 36 10.92 7.15 -11.66
CA ALA A 36 9.81 8.09 -11.41
C ALA A 36 9.47 8.96 -12.62
N SER A 37 10.48 9.44 -13.38
CA SER A 37 10.28 10.28 -14.57
C SER A 37 9.64 9.54 -15.76
N GLU A 38 9.67 8.21 -15.78
CA GLU A 38 9.15 7.39 -16.88
C GLU A 38 7.76 6.83 -16.60
N GLU A 39 7.33 6.83 -15.31
CA GLU A 39 6.07 6.23 -14.92
C GLU A 39 4.86 7.01 -15.45
N LYS A 40 3.92 6.24 -16.01
CA LYS A 40 2.57 6.69 -16.37
C LYS A 40 1.58 6.16 -15.35
N VAL A 41 0.80 7.07 -14.78
CA VAL A 41 -0.15 6.74 -13.71
C VAL A 41 -1.41 7.60 -13.86
N ASP A 42 -2.56 6.98 -13.65
CA ASP A 42 -3.86 7.65 -13.67
C ASP A 42 -4.37 7.91 -12.24
N ILE A 43 -4.08 7.00 -11.33
CA ILE A 43 -4.54 7.04 -9.94
C ILE A 43 -3.40 6.72 -8.99
N ILE A 44 -3.27 7.51 -7.93
CA ILE A 44 -2.35 7.24 -6.82
C ILE A 44 -3.18 7.05 -5.56
N LEU A 45 -2.99 5.92 -4.87
CA LEU A 45 -3.58 5.65 -3.56
C LEU A 45 -2.49 5.81 -2.51
N LEU A 46 -2.77 6.60 -1.47
CA LEU A 46 -1.85 6.76 -0.34
C LEU A 46 -2.43 6.15 0.92
N THR A 47 -1.64 5.30 1.56
CA THR A 47 -1.99 4.75 2.88
C THR A 47 -1.76 5.79 3.98
N HIS A 48 -0.66 6.53 3.90
CA HIS A 48 -0.30 7.60 4.82
C HIS A 48 0.80 8.50 4.24
N GLY A 49 1.20 9.54 4.97
CA GLY A 49 2.04 10.62 4.47
C GLY A 49 3.52 10.51 4.80
N HIS A 50 4.03 9.42 5.42
CA HIS A 50 5.47 9.30 5.61
C HIS A 50 6.22 9.38 4.29
N ASN A 51 7.45 9.92 4.32
CA ASN A 51 8.21 10.23 3.12
C ASN A 51 8.51 9.01 2.25
N ASP A 52 8.61 7.83 2.86
CA ASP A 52 8.81 6.53 2.21
C ASP A 52 7.50 5.86 1.71
N HIS A 53 6.37 6.59 1.75
CA HIS A 53 5.08 6.21 1.16
C HIS A 53 4.54 7.31 0.24
N LEU A 54 4.46 8.56 0.72
CA LEU A 54 4.09 9.69 -0.12
C LEU A 54 5.03 9.82 -1.33
N GLY A 55 6.34 9.67 -1.10
CA GLY A 55 7.36 9.56 -2.13
C GLY A 55 7.20 10.55 -3.27
N ASP A 56 7.15 10.05 -4.49
CA ASP A 56 7.08 10.84 -5.74
C ASP A 56 5.65 11.27 -6.13
N THR A 57 4.67 11.14 -5.21
CA THR A 57 3.24 11.39 -5.50
C THR A 57 2.99 12.74 -6.17
N VAL A 58 3.59 13.81 -5.64
CA VAL A 58 3.34 15.17 -6.13
C VAL A 58 3.82 15.33 -7.58
N ASP A 59 5.02 14.88 -7.87
CA ASP A 59 5.63 14.98 -9.21
C ASP A 59 4.93 14.07 -10.22
N LEU A 60 4.61 12.85 -9.80
CA LEU A 60 3.85 11.90 -10.62
C LEU A 60 2.47 12.44 -10.97
N ALA A 61 1.73 12.94 -9.98
CA ALA A 61 0.38 13.46 -10.19
C ALA A 61 0.38 14.68 -11.10
N LYS A 62 1.28 15.64 -10.89
CA LYS A 62 1.42 16.82 -11.75
C LYS A 62 1.72 16.46 -13.19
N ARG A 63 2.69 15.56 -13.40
CA ARG A 63 3.14 15.19 -14.76
C ARG A 63 2.09 14.40 -15.53
N ASN A 64 1.33 13.55 -14.85
CA ASN A 64 0.37 12.66 -15.49
C ASN A 64 -1.07 13.19 -15.43
N GLY A 65 -1.37 14.23 -14.65
CA GLY A 65 -2.74 14.63 -14.36
C GLY A 65 -3.49 13.60 -13.50
N ALA A 66 -2.75 12.79 -12.73
CA ALA A 66 -3.34 11.72 -11.94
C ALA A 66 -4.16 12.27 -10.78
N THR A 67 -5.20 11.51 -10.40
CA THR A 67 -5.97 11.76 -9.18
C THR A 67 -5.34 11.04 -8.01
N VAL A 68 -5.11 11.77 -6.91
CA VAL A 68 -4.61 11.20 -5.65
C VAL A 68 -5.77 10.94 -4.71
N ILE A 69 -5.88 9.72 -4.20
CA ILE A 69 -6.89 9.31 -3.22
C ILE A 69 -6.16 9.06 -1.90
N ALA A 70 -6.54 9.80 -0.87
CA ALA A 70 -5.90 9.75 0.44
C ALA A 70 -6.91 10.06 1.56
N THR A 71 -6.47 9.91 2.82
CA THR A 71 -7.25 10.37 3.98
C THR A 71 -7.41 11.89 3.93
N PHE A 72 -8.47 12.41 4.56
CA PHE A 72 -8.92 13.80 4.38
C PHE A 72 -7.81 14.84 4.58
N GLU A 73 -7.05 14.73 5.67
CA GLU A 73 -5.99 15.71 6.00
C GLU A 73 -4.83 15.62 5.00
N LEU A 74 -4.44 14.39 4.64
CA LEU A 74 -3.37 14.17 3.67
C LEU A 74 -3.78 14.63 2.26
N ALA A 75 -5.02 14.35 1.86
CA ALA A 75 -5.57 14.81 0.58
C ALA A 75 -5.56 16.34 0.49
N ASN A 76 -6.01 17.05 1.54
CA ASN A 76 -5.99 18.52 1.58
C ASN A 76 -4.56 19.08 1.47
N TYR A 77 -3.59 18.42 2.11
CA TYR A 77 -2.19 18.83 1.97
C TYR A 77 -1.72 18.67 0.53
N ILE A 78 -2.02 17.56 -0.12
CA ILE A 78 -1.65 17.31 -1.52
C ILE A 78 -2.38 18.25 -2.49
N GLU A 79 -3.65 18.55 -2.25
CA GLU A 79 -4.43 19.51 -3.03
C GLU A 79 -3.78 20.90 -3.06
N SER A 80 -3.09 21.29 -1.98
CA SER A 80 -2.37 22.57 -1.91
C SER A 80 -1.28 22.74 -2.96
N PHE A 81 -0.81 21.64 -3.57
CA PHE A 81 0.12 21.64 -4.70
C PHE A 81 -0.57 21.77 -6.08
N GLY A 82 -1.91 21.98 -6.11
CA GLY A 82 -2.69 22.07 -7.35
C GLY A 82 -2.96 20.73 -8.03
N ILE A 83 -3.00 19.66 -7.24
CA ILE A 83 -3.24 18.27 -7.70
C ILE A 83 -4.71 17.92 -7.50
N ASN A 84 -5.29 17.15 -8.44
CA ASN A 84 -6.62 16.59 -8.27
C ASN A 84 -6.59 15.54 -7.15
N VAL A 85 -7.45 15.70 -6.15
CA VAL A 85 -7.55 14.77 -5.03
C VAL A 85 -8.98 14.27 -4.84
N HIS A 86 -9.11 13.07 -4.26
CA HIS A 86 -10.35 12.58 -3.69
C HIS A 86 -10.10 12.21 -2.22
N ALA A 87 -10.61 13.02 -1.33
CA ALA A 87 -10.45 12.81 0.11
C ALA A 87 -11.44 11.77 0.63
N MET A 88 -10.96 10.84 1.44
CA MET A 88 -11.79 9.81 2.07
C MET A 88 -11.53 9.73 3.57
N GLY A 89 -12.46 9.17 4.32
CA GLY A 89 -12.31 8.85 5.76
C GLY A 89 -12.09 7.37 6.01
N ILE A 90 -11.50 7.04 7.17
CA ILE A 90 -11.35 5.65 7.63
C ILE A 90 -12.75 5.00 7.77
N GLY A 91 -12.89 3.80 7.21
CA GLY A 91 -14.16 3.07 7.13
C GLY A 91 -15.04 3.47 5.94
N GLY A 92 -14.74 4.60 5.30
CA GLY A 92 -15.43 5.06 4.09
C GLY A 92 -15.07 4.24 2.86
N ALA A 93 -15.99 4.18 1.91
CA ALA A 93 -15.78 3.56 0.61
C ALA A 93 -16.42 4.41 -0.49
N TYR A 94 -15.84 4.35 -1.69
CA TYR A 94 -16.34 5.06 -2.86
C TYR A 94 -16.16 4.21 -4.12
N ASP A 95 -17.15 4.26 -5.01
CA ASP A 95 -17.13 3.57 -6.30
C ASP A 95 -16.63 4.54 -7.38
N PHE A 96 -15.41 4.31 -7.86
CA PHE A 96 -14.80 5.04 -8.97
C PHE A 96 -15.05 4.28 -10.28
N GLU A 97 -14.80 4.92 -11.42
CA GLU A 97 -14.90 4.27 -12.74
C GLU A 97 -13.95 3.07 -12.87
N PHE A 98 -12.79 3.12 -12.19
CA PHE A 98 -11.81 2.03 -12.22
C PHE A 98 -12.12 0.89 -11.25
N GLY A 99 -12.95 1.12 -10.23
CA GLY A 99 -13.27 0.14 -9.18
C GLY A 99 -13.63 0.79 -7.86
N ARG A 100 -13.76 -0.03 -6.82
CA ARG A 100 -14.15 0.43 -5.48
C ARG A 100 -12.95 0.52 -4.56
N VAL A 101 -12.78 1.69 -3.92
CA VAL A 101 -11.79 1.92 -2.87
C VAL A 101 -12.49 2.02 -1.52
N LYS A 102 -11.95 1.35 -0.51
CA LYS A 102 -12.37 1.49 0.89
C LYS A 102 -11.13 1.65 1.78
N PHE A 103 -11.12 2.66 2.63
CA PHE A 103 -10.10 2.81 3.65
C PHE A 103 -10.45 2.05 4.91
N THR A 104 -9.48 1.32 5.44
CA THR A 104 -9.57 0.61 6.72
C THR A 104 -8.67 1.28 7.75
N GLN A 105 -8.90 0.96 9.01
CA GLN A 105 -8.01 1.35 10.08
C GLN A 105 -6.61 0.76 9.88
N ALA A 106 -5.60 1.51 10.30
CA ALA A 106 -4.22 1.07 10.51
C ALA A 106 -3.70 1.68 11.82
N PHE A 107 -2.83 0.97 12.54
CA PHE A 107 -2.21 1.46 13.76
C PHE A 107 -0.78 1.91 13.49
N HIS A 108 -0.66 3.17 13.13
CA HIS A 108 0.61 3.82 12.82
C HIS A 108 0.48 5.33 13.04
N SER A 109 1.56 6.09 12.87
CA SER A 109 1.51 7.54 12.76
C SER A 109 1.29 7.98 11.31
N ASN A 110 0.85 9.23 11.12
CA ASN A 110 0.66 9.79 9.78
C ASN A 110 1.11 11.25 9.76
N SER A 111 2.24 11.48 9.14
CA SER A 111 2.80 12.82 8.95
C SER A 111 3.71 12.83 7.72
N TYR A 112 3.92 14.01 7.16
CA TYR A 112 4.92 14.26 6.15
C TYR A 112 5.97 15.22 6.70
N THR A 113 7.25 14.91 6.51
CA THR A 113 8.35 15.81 6.86
C THR A 113 8.83 16.52 5.60
N THR A 114 8.67 17.84 5.56
CA THR A 114 9.09 18.67 4.43
C THR A 114 10.60 18.75 4.33
N GLU A 115 11.14 19.25 3.22
CA GLU A 115 12.58 19.49 3.04
C GLU A 115 13.15 20.48 4.09
N SER A 116 12.33 21.41 4.59
CA SER A 116 12.70 22.33 5.68
C SER A 116 12.66 21.70 7.06
N GLY A 117 12.22 20.44 7.18
CA GLY A 117 12.08 19.73 8.46
C GLY A 117 10.76 20.01 9.19
N GLU A 118 9.82 20.70 8.57
CA GLU A 118 8.49 20.91 9.15
C GLU A 118 7.69 19.59 9.08
N ILE A 119 6.99 19.27 10.17
CA ILE A 119 6.12 18.09 10.25
C ILE A 119 4.70 18.49 9.96
N ILE A 120 4.15 17.98 8.87
CA ILE A 120 2.75 18.19 8.46
C ILE A 120 1.93 17.00 8.96
N TYR A 121 0.91 17.26 9.75
CA TYR A 121 -0.02 16.23 10.22
C TYR A 121 -0.90 15.73 9.07
N GLY A 122 -0.91 14.41 8.84
CA GLY A 122 -1.62 13.75 7.74
C GLY A 122 -2.92 13.06 8.13
N GLY A 123 -3.42 13.28 9.35
CA GLY A 123 -4.62 12.59 9.85
C GLY A 123 -4.33 11.17 10.34
N MET A 124 -5.30 10.28 10.24
CA MET A 124 -5.15 8.85 10.57
C MET A 124 -4.50 8.11 9.39
N PRO A 125 -3.59 7.15 9.63
CA PRO A 125 -3.11 6.23 8.59
C PRO A 125 -4.21 5.26 8.19
N ALA A 126 -4.13 4.72 6.98
CA ALA A 126 -5.12 3.81 6.42
C ALA A 126 -4.50 2.56 5.82
N GLY A 127 -5.20 1.43 5.95
CA GLY A 127 -5.10 0.36 4.97
C GLY A 127 -6.06 0.61 3.80
N VAL A 128 -5.77 0.04 2.65
CA VAL A 128 -6.56 0.18 1.42
C VAL A 128 -7.14 -1.17 1.01
N LEU A 129 -8.46 -1.27 0.92
CA LEU A 129 -9.14 -2.33 0.18
C LEU A 129 -9.52 -1.77 -1.19
N LEU A 130 -8.99 -2.37 -2.23
CA LEU A 130 -9.26 -2.01 -3.62
C LEU A 130 -9.91 -3.19 -4.33
N THR A 131 -11.17 -3.03 -4.75
CA THR A 131 -11.86 -4.04 -5.55
C THR A 131 -11.89 -3.60 -7.01
N LEU A 132 -11.23 -4.37 -7.86
CA LEU A 132 -11.14 -4.16 -9.31
C LEU A 132 -11.62 -5.41 -10.02
N GLN A 133 -12.57 -5.23 -10.95
CA GLN A 133 -13.20 -6.36 -11.63
C GLN A 133 -13.84 -7.30 -10.58
N ASP A 134 -13.31 -8.49 -10.41
CA ASP A 134 -13.77 -9.52 -9.46
C ASP A 134 -12.72 -9.81 -8.35
N LYS A 135 -11.67 -8.97 -8.23
CA LYS A 135 -10.57 -9.17 -7.30
C LYS A 135 -10.50 -8.09 -6.23
N THR A 136 -10.30 -8.51 -4.98
CA THR A 136 -10.09 -7.63 -3.83
C THR A 136 -8.62 -7.68 -3.38
N ILE A 137 -7.99 -6.52 -3.43
CA ILE A 137 -6.60 -6.30 -3.04
C ILE A 137 -6.62 -5.56 -1.71
N TYR A 138 -5.91 -6.06 -0.70
CA TYR A 138 -5.70 -5.37 0.56
C TYR A 138 -4.24 -4.94 0.67
N HIS A 139 -3.99 -3.65 0.79
CA HIS A 139 -2.69 -3.11 1.15
C HIS A 139 -2.80 -2.55 2.58
N ALA A 140 -2.10 -3.16 3.53
CA ALA A 140 -2.24 -2.78 4.93
C ALA A 140 -1.66 -1.39 5.24
N GLY A 141 -0.78 -0.87 4.37
CA GLY A 141 0.07 0.26 4.70
C GLY A 141 1.00 -0.11 5.84
N ASP A 142 1.48 0.90 6.55
CA ASP A 142 2.22 0.69 7.77
C ASP A 142 1.26 0.52 8.95
N THR A 143 1.44 -0.57 9.67
CA THR A 143 0.57 -0.89 10.80
C THR A 143 1.23 -1.86 11.76
N ALA A 144 0.89 -1.72 13.06
CA ALA A 144 1.02 -2.79 14.03
C ALA A 144 -0.07 -3.85 13.80
N LEU A 145 0.07 -5.01 14.43
CA LEU A 145 -0.99 -6.01 14.54
C LEU A 145 -2.14 -5.46 15.40
N PHE A 146 -3.38 -5.64 14.95
CA PHE A 146 -4.57 -5.26 15.72
C PHE A 146 -5.73 -6.24 15.51
N GLY A 147 -6.58 -6.37 16.54
CA GLY A 147 -7.63 -7.39 16.55
C GLY A 147 -8.69 -7.21 15.46
N ASP A 148 -8.98 -5.95 15.08
CA ASP A 148 -10.01 -5.65 14.08
C ASP A 148 -9.60 -6.00 12.63
N MET A 149 -8.35 -6.44 12.40
CA MET A 149 -7.97 -7.13 11.16
C MET A 149 -8.90 -8.33 10.89
N LYS A 150 -9.42 -8.97 11.96
CA LYS A 150 -10.43 -10.02 11.84
C LYS A 150 -11.71 -9.51 11.18
N LEU A 151 -12.18 -8.31 11.52
CA LEU A 151 -13.37 -7.71 10.91
C LEU A 151 -13.13 -7.39 9.44
N ILE A 152 -11.91 -6.98 9.08
CA ILE A 152 -11.54 -6.74 7.68
C ILE A 152 -11.64 -8.07 6.90
N GLY A 153 -11.05 -9.15 7.41
CA GLY A 153 -11.09 -10.47 6.77
C GLY A 153 -12.49 -11.09 6.75
N ASP A 154 -13.28 -10.99 7.84
CA ASP A 154 -14.62 -11.56 7.88
C ASP A 154 -15.64 -10.85 6.98
N ARG A 155 -15.34 -9.63 6.54
CA ARG A 155 -16.24 -8.79 5.75
C ARG A 155 -15.84 -8.64 4.30
N ASN A 156 -14.67 -9.16 3.91
CA ASN A 156 -14.15 -9.01 2.56
C ASN A 156 -13.42 -10.30 2.15
N ASP A 157 -13.72 -10.79 0.96
CA ASP A 157 -13.00 -11.91 0.37
C ASP A 157 -11.70 -11.36 -0.27
N ILE A 158 -10.59 -11.42 0.48
CA ILE A 158 -9.32 -10.83 0.05
C ILE A 158 -8.57 -11.82 -0.84
N ASP A 159 -8.37 -11.47 -2.10
CA ASP A 159 -7.61 -12.29 -3.05
C ASP A 159 -6.10 -12.16 -2.81
N VAL A 160 -5.60 -10.94 -2.60
CA VAL A 160 -4.20 -10.70 -2.27
C VAL A 160 -4.07 -9.63 -1.20
N ALA A 161 -3.19 -9.88 -0.21
CA ALA A 161 -2.84 -8.91 0.83
C ALA A 161 -1.35 -8.56 0.74
N PHE A 162 -1.02 -7.28 0.86
CA PHE A 162 0.33 -6.75 1.03
C PHE A 162 0.49 -6.35 2.49
N LEU A 163 1.37 -7.05 3.23
CA LEU A 163 1.55 -6.86 4.67
C LEU A 163 2.99 -6.46 5.01
N PRO A 164 3.20 -5.42 5.82
CA PRO A 164 4.54 -5.03 6.26
C PRO A 164 5.10 -6.08 7.22
N ILE A 165 6.40 -6.38 7.06
CA ILE A 165 7.13 -7.33 7.92
C ILE A 165 8.43 -6.76 8.48
N GLY A 166 8.65 -5.44 8.33
CA GLY A 166 9.93 -4.79 8.65
C GLY A 166 10.29 -4.77 10.13
N ASP A 167 9.33 -5.04 11.01
CA ASP A 167 9.48 -4.85 12.46
C ASP A 167 9.80 -3.38 12.80
N ASN A 168 10.40 -3.06 13.91
CA ASN A 168 10.79 -1.73 14.37
C ASN A 168 9.73 -0.62 14.19
N PHE A 169 9.17 -0.43 13.01
CA PHE A 169 8.14 0.59 12.69
C PHE A 169 6.77 -0.01 12.38
N THR A 170 6.69 -1.29 12.05
CA THR A 170 5.47 -2.01 11.63
C THR A 170 5.40 -3.37 12.31
N MET A 171 4.52 -4.25 11.83
CA MET A 171 4.57 -5.67 12.22
C MET A 171 5.92 -6.28 11.85
N GLY A 172 6.41 -7.18 12.68
CA GLY A 172 7.47 -8.13 12.32
C GLY A 172 6.87 -9.38 11.66
N PRO A 173 7.72 -10.34 11.23
CA PRO A 173 7.27 -11.56 10.54
C PRO A 173 6.26 -12.39 11.34
N GLU A 174 6.37 -12.44 12.67
CA GLU A 174 5.49 -13.22 13.55
C GLU A 174 4.10 -12.58 13.64
N ASP A 175 4.02 -11.26 13.90
CA ASP A 175 2.78 -10.52 13.96
C ASP A 175 2.07 -10.49 12.59
N ALA A 176 2.82 -10.32 11.51
CA ALA A 176 2.28 -10.37 10.16
C ALA A 176 1.70 -11.77 9.82
N ALA A 177 2.35 -12.85 10.26
CA ALA A 177 1.81 -14.20 10.08
C ALA A 177 0.52 -14.42 10.86
N TYR A 178 0.38 -13.81 12.05
CA TYR A 178 -0.89 -13.81 12.79
C TYR A 178 -1.95 -12.94 12.09
N ALA A 179 -1.57 -11.80 11.54
CA ALA A 179 -2.46 -10.96 10.74
C ALA A 179 -3.05 -11.71 9.55
N VAL A 180 -2.28 -12.58 8.89
CA VAL A 180 -2.79 -13.46 7.80
C VAL A 180 -3.94 -14.35 8.29
N GLN A 181 -3.86 -14.89 9.52
CA GLN A 181 -4.94 -15.71 10.08
C GLN A 181 -6.22 -14.90 10.31
N LEU A 182 -6.09 -13.62 10.69
CA LEU A 182 -7.23 -12.72 10.90
C LEU A 182 -7.85 -12.25 9.59
N LEU A 183 -7.01 -11.87 8.61
CA LEU A 183 -7.41 -11.33 7.30
C LEU A 183 -7.88 -12.41 6.33
N LYS A 184 -7.33 -13.63 6.42
CA LYS A 184 -7.64 -14.79 5.57
C LYS A 184 -7.52 -14.54 4.06
N PRO A 185 -6.45 -13.90 3.58
CA PRO A 185 -6.25 -13.71 2.14
C PRO A 185 -5.94 -15.04 1.45
N GLN A 186 -6.20 -15.13 0.13
CA GLN A 186 -5.75 -16.29 -0.67
C GLN A 186 -4.22 -16.23 -0.86
N ILE A 187 -3.71 -15.06 -1.22
CA ILE A 187 -2.29 -14.78 -1.44
C ILE A 187 -1.84 -13.68 -0.48
N VAL A 188 -0.63 -13.80 0.07
CA VAL A 188 -0.01 -12.71 0.82
C VAL A 188 1.39 -12.42 0.31
N VAL A 189 1.69 -11.14 0.17
CA VAL A 189 2.99 -10.61 -0.26
C VAL A 189 3.58 -9.79 0.88
N PRO A 190 4.75 -10.17 1.42
CA PRO A 190 5.45 -9.36 2.40
C PRO A 190 6.03 -8.10 1.74
N VAL A 191 5.88 -6.97 2.41
CA VAL A 191 6.36 -5.65 1.98
C VAL A 191 7.06 -4.91 3.13
N HIS A 192 7.57 -3.71 2.90
CA HIS A 192 8.18 -2.83 3.89
C HIS A 192 9.31 -3.49 4.70
N TYR A 193 10.27 -4.12 4.00
CA TYR A 193 11.44 -4.73 4.63
C TYR A 193 12.70 -4.55 3.76
N ASN A 194 13.89 -4.62 4.39
CA ASN A 194 15.21 -4.55 3.76
C ASN A 194 15.55 -3.26 2.99
N THR A 195 14.70 -2.25 2.96
CA THR A 195 14.99 -0.96 2.31
C THR A 195 15.97 -0.14 3.16
N PHE A 196 15.83 -0.20 4.47
CA PHE A 196 16.66 0.50 5.44
C PHE A 196 17.22 -0.47 6.49
N PRO A 197 18.37 -0.17 7.10
CA PRO A 197 18.96 -1.05 8.12
C PRO A 197 18.03 -1.44 9.28
N PRO A 198 17.17 -0.51 9.83
CA PRO A 198 16.29 -0.86 10.94
C PRO A 198 15.17 -1.87 10.59
N ILE A 199 14.83 -2.01 9.30
CA ILE A 199 13.76 -2.89 8.84
C ILE A 199 14.30 -4.13 8.10
N LYS A 200 15.50 -4.57 8.48
CA LYS A 200 16.12 -5.74 7.85
C LYS A 200 15.48 -7.03 8.37
N GLN A 201 14.83 -7.79 7.48
CA GLN A 201 14.16 -9.05 7.77
C GLN A 201 14.45 -10.10 6.71
N ASP A 202 14.37 -11.38 7.11
CA ASP A 202 14.33 -12.49 6.17
C ASP A 202 12.87 -12.88 5.87
N PRO A 203 12.37 -12.62 4.66
CA PRO A 203 10.98 -12.95 4.30
C PRO A 203 10.69 -14.45 4.32
N GLN A 204 11.70 -15.32 4.32
CA GLN A 204 11.49 -16.75 4.47
C GLN A 204 11.01 -17.12 5.87
N ILE A 205 11.36 -16.37 6.90
CA ILE A 205 10.83 -16.55 8.25
C ILE A 205 9.31 -16.34 8.21
N PHE A 206 8.85 -15.23 7.65
CA PHE A 206 7.42 -14.97 7.44
C PHE A 206 6.74 -16.10 6.65
N LYS A 207 7.33 -16.49 5.51
CA LYS A 207 6.80 -17.57 4.67
C LYS A 207 6.62 -18.89 5.43
N ASN A 208 7.56 -19.24 6.28
CA ASN A 208 7.53 -20.48 7.07
C ASN A 208 6.49 -20.45 8.20
N LEU A 209 6.12 -19.26 8.69
CA LEU A 209 5.13 -19.07 9.75
C LEU A 209 3.68 -19.09 9.22
N VAL A 210 3.48 -18.72 7.94
CA VAL A 210 2.15 -18.66 7.33
C VAL A 210 1.72 -20.06 6.88
N GLY A 211 0.61 -20.56 7.43
CA GLY A 211 0.06 -21.88 7.08
C GLY A 211 -1.30 -21.84 6.37
N THR A 212 -1.91 -20.66 6.22
CA THR A 212 -3.31 -20.52 5.78
C THR A 212 -3.49 -19.77 4.46
N ALA A 213 -2.42 -19.25 3.88
CA ALA A 213 -2.41 -18.52 2.63
C ALA A 213 -1.18 -18.89 1.80
N GLU A 214 -1.23 -18.66 0.49
CA GLU A 214 -0.04 -18.74 -0.35
C GLU A 214 0.85 -17.52 -0.14
N VAL A 215 2.11 -17.71 0.27
CA VAL A 215 3.06 -16.62 0.44
C VAL A 215 3.92 -16.49 -0.81
N GLN A 216 3.82 -15.34 -1.47
CA GLN A 216 4.64 -14.97 -2.62
C GLN A 216 5.66 -13.90 -2.19
N VAL A 217 6.92 -14.30 -2.05
CA VAL A 217 8.03 -13.37 -1.81
C VAL A 217 8.51 -12.85 -3.16
N LEU A 218 8.05 -11.64 -3.51
CA LEU A 218 8.31 -11.00 -4.79
C LEU A 218 9.58 -10.15 -4.75
N LYS A 219 10.28 -10.07 -5.87
CA LYS A 219 11.30 -9.04 -6.13
C LYS A 219 10.65 -7.85 -6.83
N ALA A 220 11.31 -6.70 -6.79
CA ALA A 220 10.84 -5.56 -7.56
C ALA A 220 10.72 -5.91 -9.06
N GLY A 221 9.59 -5.55 -9.65
CA GLY A 221 9.19 -5.92 -11.02
C GLY A 221 8.41 -7.22 -11.14
N ASP A 222 8.42 -8.08 -10.11
CA ASP A 222 7.64 -9.32 -10.14
C ASP A 222 6.14 -9.03 -9.97
N SER A 223 5.33 -9.84 -10.65
CA SER A 223 3.86 -9.77 -10.54
C SER A 223 3.32 -10.92 -9.70
N VAL A 224 2.23 -10.63 -9.00
CA VAL A 224 1.43 -11.65 -8.29
C VAL A 224 1.01 -12.72 -9.27
N GLN A 225 1.29 -13.98 -8.92
CA GLN A 225 0.89 -15.12 -9.70
C GLN A 225 -0.43 -15.66 -9.16
N TRP A 226 -1.44 -15.69 -10.02
CA TRP A 226 -2.72 -16.31 -9.69
C TRP A 226 -2.64 -17.80 -9.96
N ASN A 227 -3.03 -18.62 -8.98
CA ASN A 227 -3.21 -20.04 -9.26
C ASN A 227 -4.28 -20.16 -10.35
N ARG A 228 -3.91 -20.74 -11.50
CA ARG A 228 -4.91 -21.08 -12.51
C ARG A 228 -5.65 -22.32 -12.01
N ASP A 229 -6.92 -22.19 -11.74
CA ASP A 229 -7.82 -23.34 -11.63
C ASP A 229 -7.91 -24.09 -12.97
#